data_213fa3a5d3837a0f71a76f482c204d12
#
_entry.id   213fa3a5d3837a0f71a76f482c204d12
#
_cell.length_a   1.000
_cell.length_b   1.000
_cell.length_c   1.000
_cell.angle_alpha   90.00
_cell.angle_beta   90.00
_cell.angle_gamma   90.00
#
_symmetry.space_group_name_H-M   'P 1'
#
loop_
_entity.id
_entity.type
_entity.pdbx_description
1 polymer ?
#
loop_
_entity_poly.entity_id
_entity_poly.type
_entity_poly.pdbx_seq_one_letter_code
_entity_poly.pdbx_strand_id
1 'polypeptide(L)'
;MKINMPVTQHEIELQENTLIVSKTDLKGQITYINRDFIEISGFAEDELIGRPHNIVRHPDMPVEAFEDFWLALKNGRPWVGLVKNRCKNGDYYWVEAHAAPIVHDGQVTGYMSVRCKARREQIQAAEAAYALFREGKAGGLRIRDGRIVKSGLLAPVKDVLAGLKVRSAILMTMAVLTAIVMGQGYLGVAKLAAAKEYSEELVQRRMK
;
A
#
# COMPACT_ATOMS: atom_id res chain seq x y z
N MET A 1 -4.68 10.94 15.75
CA MET A 1 -4.81 9.45 15.87
C MET A 1 -5.14 9.09 17.32
N LYS A 2 -5.96 8.04 17.58
CA LYS A 2 -6.22 7.58 18.96
C LYS A 2 -4.94 6.96 19.53
N ILE A 3 -4.54 7.41 20.72
CA ILE A 3 -3.41 6.87 21.49
C ILE A 3 -3.98 5.99 22.59
N ASN A 4 -3.70 4.70 22.54
CA ASN A 4 -4.16 3.75 23.56
C ASN A 4 -3.09 3.60 24.64
N MET A 5 -3.50 3.75 25.90
CA MET A 5 -2.65 3.60 27.08
C MET A 5 -3.34 2.65 28.07
N PRO A 6 -2.61 2.05 29.00
CA PRO A 6 -1.16 2.06 29.16
C PRO A 6 -0.43 1.24 28.09
N VAL A 7 0.89 1.40 27.99
CA VAL A 7 1.80 0.52 27.26
C VAL A 7 2.94 0.09 28.17
N THR A 8 3.39 -1.14 28.02
CA THR A 8 4.57 -1.71 28.69
C THR A 8 5.66 -2.02 27.66
N GLN A 9 6.82 -2.49 28.12
CA GLN A 9 7.90 -2.98 27.27
C GLN A 9 7.90 -4.52 27.17
N HIS A 10 6.83 -5.17 27.63
CA HIS A 10 6.72 -6.62 27.62
C HIS A 10 6.05 -7.10 26.34
N GLU A 11 6.79 -7.91 25.56
CA GLU A 11 6.30 -8.54 24.34
C GLU A 11 5.69 -9.91 24.64
N ILE A 12 4.49 -10.14 24.13
CA ILE A 12 3.86 -11.47 24.09
C ILE A 12 4.22 -12.08 22.72
N GLU A 13 5.08 -13.09 22.75
CA GLU A 13 5.45 -13.83 21.52
C GLU A 13 4.38 -14.84 21.15
N LEU A 14 3.87 -14.76 19.90
CA LEU A 14 2.88 -15.69 19.37
C LEU A 14 3.51 -17.06 19.11
N GLN A 15 2.73 -18.13 19.29
CA GLN A 15 3.11 -19.47 18.86
C GLN A 15 2.95 -19.62 17.34
N GLU A 16 3.66 -20.59 16.74
CA GLU A 16 3.64 -20.81 15.28
C GLU A 16 2.25 -21.14 14.72
N ASN A 17 1.41 -21.77 15.51
CA ASN A 17 0.05 -22.16 15.15
C ASN A 17 -1.02 -21.13 15.55
N THR A 18 -0.64 -20.00 16.14
CA THR A 18 -1.59 -18.95 16.53
C THR A 18 -2.11 -18.23 15.31
N LEU A 19 -3.43 -18.18 15.15
CA LEU A 19 -4.11 -17.44 14.08
C LEU A 19 -5.15 -16.50 14.68
N ILE A 20 -4.86 -15.21 14.70
CA ILE A 20 -5.77 -14.18 15.20
C ILE A 20 -6.67 -13.72 14.05
N VAL A 21 -7.98 -13.97 14.16
CA VAL A 21 -8.96 -13.65 13.11
C VAL A 21 -9.94 -12.59 13.62
N SER A 22 -10.21 -11.59 12.79
CA SER A 22 -11.29 -10.63 13.03
C SER A 22 -11.99 -10.24 11.73
N LYS A 23 -13.28 -9.86 11.83
CA LYS A 23 -14.02 -9.17 10.77
C LYS A 23 -14.49 -7.82 11.29
N THR A 24 -14.64 -6.88 10.37
CA THR A 24 -15.20 -5.55 10.66
C THR A 24 -16.26 -5.20 9.63
N ASP A 25 -17.12 -4.28 9.98
CA ASP A 25 -17.97 -3.58 9.03
C ASP A 25 -17.16 -2.58 8.16
N LEU A 26 -17.85 -1.84 7.30
CA LEU A 26 -17.24 -0.82 6.43
C LEU A 26 -16.65 0.37 7.21
N LYS A 27 -17.10 0.59 8.46
CA LYS A 27 -16.60 1.64 9.36
C LYS A 27 -15.39 1.19 10.19
N GLY A 28 -15.01 -0.09 10.07
CA GLY A 28 -13.93 -0.68 10.84
C GLY A 28 -14.34 -1.05 12.27
N GLN A 29 -15.65 -1.20 12.55
CA GLN A 29 -16.16 -1.74 13.83
C GLN A 29 -16.09 -3.26 13.78
N ILE A 30 -15.60 -3.86 14.85
CA ILE A 30 -15.42 -5.30 14.97
C ILE A 30 -16.78 -6.00 15.01
N THR A 31 -17.00 -6.94 14.09
CA THR A 31 -18.21 -7.76 13.98
C THR A 31 -17.98 -9.22 14.33
N TYR A 32 -16.72 -9.65 14.31
CA TYR A 32 -16.34 -11.03 14.64
C TYR A 32 -14.90 -11.07 15.12
N ILE A 33 -14.60 -11.90 16.08
CA ILE A 33 -13.26 -12.27 16.54
C ILE A 33 -13.24 -13.77 16.86
N ASN A 34 -12.05 -14.37 16.77
CA ASN A 34 -11.86 -15.73 17.22
C ASN A 34 -11.28 -15.77 18.67
N ARG A 35 -11.18 -16.98 19.22
CA ARG A 35 -10.68 -17.22 20.56
C ARG A 35 -9.24 -16.73 20.76
N ASP A 36 -8.35 -16.96 19.79
CA ASP A 36 -6.96 -16.50 19.87
C ASP A 36 -6.88 -14.97 20.03
N PHE A 37 -7.78 -14.22 19.40
CA PHE A 37 -7.81 -12.76 19.54
C PHE A 37 -8.13 -12.37 21.00
N ILE A 38 -9.09 -13.01 21.64
CA ILE A 38 -9.45 -12.76 23.03
C ILE A 38 -8.28 -13.10 23.96
N GLU A 39 -7.73 -14.31 23.81
CA GLU A 39 -6.66 -14.82 24.65
C GLU A 39 -5.38 -13.97 24.57
N ILE A 40 -4.95 -13.60 23.36
CA ILE A 40 -3.72 -12.82 23.16
C ILE A 40 -3.92 -11.35 23.56
N SER A 41 -5.04 -10.74 23.19
CA SER A 41 -5.25 -9.31 23.47
C SER A 41 -5.65 -9.04 24.92
N GLY A 42 -6.17 -10.03 25.63
CA GLY A 42 -6.64 -9.91 27.00
C GLY A 42 -7.93 -9.09 27.16
N PHE A 43 -8.60 -8.73 26.07
CA PHE A 43 -9.92 -8.12 26.08
C PHE A 43 -11.00 -9.18 26.08
N ALA A 44 -12.11 -8.95 26.77
CA ALA A 44 -13.30 -9.76 26.66
C ALA A 44 -14.03 -9.49 25.32
N GLU A 45 -14.84 -10.45 24.87
CA GLU A 45 -15.55 -10.36 23.59
C GLU A 45 -16.49 -9.15 23.55
N ASP A 46 -17.22 -8.90 24.61
CA ASP A 46 -18.13 -7.75 24.77
C ASP A 46 -17.42 -6.39 24.79
N GLU A 47 -16.14 -6.37 25.14
CA GLU A 47 -15.30 -5.18 25.07
C GLU A 47 -14.81 -4.89 23.64
N LEU A 48 -14.83 -5.89 22.74
CA LEU A 48 -14.30 -5.82 21.38
C LEU A 48 -15.41 -5.68 20.34
N ILE A 49 -16.47 -6.47 20.43
CA ILE A 49 -17.57 -6.44 19.44
C ILE A 49 -18.23 -5.07 19.42
N GLY A 50 -18.45 -4.53 18.23
CA GLY A 50 -19.01 -3.19 18.02
C GLY A 50 -18.03 -2.03 18.28
N ARG A 51 -16.81 -2.32 18.73
CA ARG A 51 -15.78 -1.29 18.92
C ARG A 51 -14.92 -1.11 17.67
N PRO A 52 -14.39 0.10 17.43
CA PRO A 52 -13.42 0.32 16.38
C PRO A 52 -12.18 -0.56 16.58
N HIS A 53 -11.72 -1.21 15.51
CA HIS A 53 -10.58 -2.14 15.57
C HIS A 53 -9.28 -1.50 16.09
N ASN A 54 -9.19 -0.17 16.07
CA ASN A 54 -8.04 0.56 16.60
C ASN A 54 -7.91 0.48 18.13
N ILE A 55 -8.81 -0.20 18.84
CA ILE A 55 -8.71 -0.44 20.28
C ILE A 55 -7.44 -1.22 20.65
N VAL A 56 -6.98 -2.13 19.79
CA VAL A 56 -5.75 -2.91 19.97
C VAL A 56 -4.52 -2.27 19.28
N ARG A 57 -4.65 -1.08 18.75
CA ARG A 57 -3.51 -0.41 18.09
C ARG A 57 -2.46 0.01 19.10
N HIS A 58 -1.20 -0.38 18.89
CA HIS A 58 -0.08 0.15 19.66
C HIS A 58 0.28 1.59 19.21
N PRO A 59 0.63 2.52 20.13
CA PRO A 59 1.01 3.88 19.78
C PRO A 59 2.25 3.98 18.87
N ASP A 60 3.14 3.00 18.91
CA ASP A 60 4.34 2.95 18.07
C ASP A 60 4.04 2.71 16.58
N MET A 61 2.83 2.33 16.22
CA MET A 61 2.46 2.18 14.81
C MET A 61 2.32 3.54 14.13
N PRO A 62 3.04 3.78 13.02
CA PRO A 62 2.96 5.04 12.30
C PRO A 62 1.59 5.22 11.63
N VAL A 63 1.18 6.46 11.45
CA VAL A 63 -0.10 6.81 10.80
C VAL A 63 -0.12 6.30 9.36
N GLU A 64 1.01 6.43 8.68
CA GLU A 64 1.22 6.06 7.28
C GLU A 64 0.92 4.57 7.01
N ALA A 65 1.19 3.69 7.98
CA ALA A 65 0.88 2.27 7.84
C ALA A 65 -0.64 2.02 7.76
N PHE A 66 -1.43 2.78 8.51
CA PHE A 66 -2.89 2.65 8.47
C PHE A 66 -3.54 3.43 7.32
N GLU A 67 -2.93 4.51 6.87
CA GLU A 67 -3.35 5.21 5.64
C GLU A 67 -3.21 4.28 4.43
N ASP A 68 -2.05 3.62 4.29
CA ASP A 68 -1.80 2.62 3.26
C ASP A 68 -2.75 1.42 3.37
N PHE A 69 -2.96 0.90 4.59
CA PHE A 69 -3.90 -0.17 4.87
C PHE A 69 -5.31 0.16 4.37
N TRP A 70 -5.86 1.30 4.77
CA TRP A 70 -7.21 1.69 4.37
C TRP A 70 -7.32 2.04 2.88
N LEU A 71 -6.26 2.62 2.31
CA LEU A 71 -6.20 2.90 0.88
C LEU A 71 -6.28 1.59 0.07
N ALA A 72 -5.55 0.54 0.45
CA ALA A 72 -5.61 -0.75 -0.21
C ALA A 72 -7.01 -1.37 -0.12
N LEU A 73 -7.56 -1.49 1.10
CA LEU A 73 -8.85 -2.15 1.32
C LEU A 73 -10.04 -1.43 0.66
N LYS A 74 -10.08 -0.10 0.71
CA LYS A 74 -11.14 0.70 0.05
C LYS A 74 -11.08 0.60 -1.47
N ASN A 75 -9.90 0.33 -2.04
CA ASN A 75 -9.72 0.06 -3.45
C ASN A 75 -9.94 -1.43 -3.81
N GLY A 76 -10.52 -2.23 -2.93
CA GLY A 76 -10.81 -3.64 -3.16
C GLY A 76 -9.58 -4.54 -3.20
N ARG A 77 -8.43 -4.06 -2.73
CA ARG A 77 -7.16 -4.80 -2.75
C ARG A 77 -6.83 -5.39 -1.38
N PRO A 78 -6.21 -6.58 -1.33
CA PRO A 78 -5.66 -7.11 -0.09
C PRO A 78 -4.45 -6.29 0.37
N TRP A 79 -4.17 -6.35 1.67
CA TRP A 79 -3.02 -5.71 2.30
C TRP A 79 -2.29 -6.71 3.19
N VAL A 80 -0.95 -6.71 3.15
CA VAL A 80 -0.12 -7.57 3.99
C VAL A 80 1.00 -6.74 4.60
N GLY A 81 1.09 -6.70 5.93
CA GLY A 81 2.13 -5.92 6.60
C GLY A 81 2.33 -6.26 8.06
N LEU A 82 3.42 -5.74 8.63
CA LEU A 82 3.76 -5.92 10.04
C LEU A 82 2.96 -4.93 10.90
N VAL A 83 2.33 -5.44 11.95
CA VAL A 83 1.54 -4.64 12.88
C VAL A 83 1.93 -4.95 14.32
N LYS A 84 2.24 -3.90 15.08
CA LYS A 84 2.38 -3.94 16.54
C LYS A 84 1.02 -3.66 17.16
N ASN A 85 0.50 -4.61 17.91
CA ASN A 85 -0.74 -4.48 18.64
C ASN A 85 -0.47 -4.36 20.15
N ARG A 86 -1.44 -3.79 20.86
CA ARG A 86 -1.43 -3.61 22.31
C ARG A 86 -2.48 -4.50 22.95
N CYS A 87 -2.12 -5.15 24.03
CA CYS A 87 -3.01 -5.88 24.92
C CYS A 87 -3.73 -4.94 25.90
N LYS A 88 -4.80 -5.42 26.52
CA LYS A 88 -5.58 -4.67 27.52
C LYS A 88 -4.73 -4.18 28.70
N ASN A 89 -3.80 -5.01 29.18
CA ASN A 89 -2.86 -4.68 30.26
C ASN A 89 -1.72 -3.73 29.85
N GLY A 90 -1.56 -3.47 28.55
CA GLY A 90 -0.49 -2.62 28.01
C GLY A 90 0.66 -3.36 27.35
N ASP A 91 0.77 -4.68 27.52
CA ASP A 91 1.74 -5.51 26.80
C ASP A 91 1.49 -5.43 25.30
N TYR A 92 2.42 -5.89 24.50
CA TYR A 92 2.30 -5.82 23.06
C TYR A 92 2.67 -7.13 22.37
N TYR A 93 2.20 -7.28 21.16
CA TYR A 93 2.55 -8.40 20.29
C TYR A 93 2.68 -7.96 18.83
N TRP A 94 3.61 -8.57 18.12
CA TRP A 94 3.80 -8.36 16.70
C TRP A 94 3.12 -9.43 15.88
N VAL A 95 2.52 -9.03 14.78
CA VAL A 95 1.87 -9.92 13.82
C VAL A 95 2.24 -9.56 12.39
N GLU A 96 2.26 -10.55 11.52
CA GLU A 96 2.06 -10.35 10.09
C GLU A 96 0.56 -10.41 9.82
N ALA A 97 0.00 -9.27 9.40
CA ALA A 97 -1.43 -9.12 9.19
C ALA A 97 -1.77 -9.23 7.70
N HIS A 98 -2.66 -10.14 7.36
CA HIS A 98 -3.25 -10.32 6.04
C HIS A 98 -4.69 -9.84 6.09
N ALA A 99 -4.99 -8.72 5.43
CA ALA A 99 -6.32 -8.15 5.41
C ALA A 99 -6.87 -8.10 4.00
N ALA A 100 -8.17 -8.35 3.86
CA ALA A 100 -8.87 -8.32 2.58
C ALA A 100 -10.31 -7.80 2.74
N PRO A 101 -10.88 -7.15 1.71
CA PRO A 101 -12.30 -6.83 1.69
C PRO A 101 -13.14 -8.11 1.60
N ILE A 102 -14.27 -8.14 2.31
CA ILE A 102 -15.32 -9.16 2.18
C ILE A 102 -16.27 -8.67 1.09
N VAL A 103 -16.42 -9.46 0.04
CA VAL A 103 -17.29 -9.12 -1.10
C VAL A 103 -18.49 -10.04 -1.10
N HIS A 104 -19.70 -9.47 -1.16
CA HIS A 104 -20.96 -10.17 -1.34
C HIS A 104 -21.72 -9.52 -2.49
N ASP A 105 -22.16 -10.31 -3.46
CA ASP A 105 -22.86 -9.84 -4.66
C ASP A 105 -22.12 -8.68 -5.39
N GLY A 106 -20.80 -8.77 -5.47
CA GLY A 106 -19.95 -7.77 -6.12
C GLY A 106 -19.74 -6.47 -5.32
N GLN A 107 -20.30 -6.37 -4.12
CA GLN A 107 -20.13 -5.21 -3.24
C GLN A 107 -19.29 -5.55 -2.02
N VAL A 108 -18.44 -4.63 -1.60
CA VAL A 108 -17.69 -4.75 -0.34
C VAL A 108 -18.66 -4.55 0.82
N THR A 109 -18.77 -5.53 1.70
CA THR A 109 -19.67 -5.50 2.87
C THR A 109 -18.91 -5.34 4.20
N GLY A 110 -17.61 -5.49 4.19
CA GLY A 110 -16.74 -5.37 5.37
C GLY A 110 -15.32 -5.80 5.05
N TYR A 111 -14.55 -6.03 6.09
CA TYR A 111 -13.15 -6.43 5.96
C TYR A 111 -12.84 -7.60 6.88
N MET A 112 -11.95 -8.49 6.46
CA MET A 112 -11.43 -9.58 7.26
C MET A 112 -9.93 -9.44 7.40
N SER A 113 -9.39 -9.77 8.56
CA SER A 113 -7.95 -9.85 8.79
C SER A 113 -7.61 -11.14 9.51
N VAL A 114 -6.62 -11.85 8.96
CA VAL A 114 -5.97 -13.02 9.58
C VAL A 114 -4.55 -12.59 9.91
N ARG A 115 -4.12 -12.88 11.14
CA ARG A 115 -2.82 -12.49 11.65
C ARG A 115 -2.11 -13.71 12.19
N CYS A 116 -0.85 -13.85 11.83
CA CYS A 116 0.03 -14.92 12.30
C CYS A 116 1.30 -14.34 12.93
N LYS A 117 2.11 -15.24 13.48
CA LYS A 117 3.41 -14.89 14.04
C LYS A 117 4.29 -14.25 12.96
N ALA A 118 4.85 -13.10 13.27
CA ALA A 118 5.82 -12.41 12.41
C ALA A 118 7.24 -12.95 12.68
N ARG A 119 8.07 -13.00 11.64
CA ARG A 119 9.48 -13.41 11.79
C ARG A 119 10.28 -12.29 12.48
N ARG A 120 11.21 -12.67 13.35
CA ARG A 120 11.98 -11.73 14.17
C ARG A 120 12.76 -10.69 13.34
N GLU A 121 13.35 -11.11 12.22
CA GLU A 121 14.07 -10.21 11.31
C GLU A 121 13.14 -9.17 10.68
N GLN A 122 11.92 -9.57 10.35
CA GLN A 122 10.91 -8.65 9.80
C GLN A 122 10.47 -7.64 10.87
N ILE A 123 10.27 -8.09 12.11
CA ILE A 123 9.91 -7.20 13.25
C ILE A 123 10.99 -6.14 13.44
N GLN A 124 12.27 -6.53 13.54
CA GLN A 124 13.37 -5.60 13.73
C GLN A 124 13.46 -4.55 12.61
N ALA A 125 13.33 -4.99 11.36
CA ALA A 125 13.33 -4.09 10.21
C ALA A 125 12.13 -3.12 10.23
N ALA A 126 10.93 -3.62 10.56
CA ALA A 126 9.72 -2.81 10.65
C ALA A 126 9.81 -1.80 11.82
N GLU A 127 10.27 -2.22 12.99
CA GLU A 127 10.39 -1.36 14.17
C GLU A 127 11.34 -0.20 13.92
N ALA A 128 12.52 -0.46 13.34
CA ALA A 128 13.48 0.57 12.97
C ALA A 128 12.90 1.58 11.97
N ALA A 129 12.22 1.11 10.94
CA ALA A 129 11.62 1.98 9.94
C ALA A 129 10.41 2.76 10.50
N TYR A 130 9.54 2.13 11.30
CA TYR A 130 8.39 2.80 11.91
C TYR A 130 8.82 3.89 12.90
N ALA A 131 9.96 3.72 13.58
CA ALA A 131 10.56 4.79 14.39
C ALA A 131 10.89 6.02 13.55
N LEU A 132 11.48 5.84 12.35
CA LEU A 132 11.79 6.95 11.43
C LEU A 132 10.52 7.71 10.98
N PHE A 133 9.42 7.00 10.71
CA PHE A 133 8.15 7.63 10.37
C PHE A 133 7.62 8.46 11.56
N ARG A 134 7.61 7.91 12.78
CA ARG A 134 7.16 8.64 13.98
C ARG A 134 7.97 9.89 14.28
N GLU A 135 9.27 9.84 14.01
CA GLU A 135 10.19 10.96 14.21
C GLU A 135 10.19 11.99 13.06
N GLY A 136 9.41 11.75 12.00
CA GLY A 136 9.43 12.60 10.80
C GLY A 136 10.74 12.51 10.01
N LYS A 137 11.56 11.48 10.25
CA LYS A 137 12.86 11.25 9.62
C LYS A 137 12.82 10.22 8.49
N ALA A 138 11.66 9.79 8.08
CA ALA A 138 11.47 8.78 7.02
C ALA A 138 11.77 9.29 5.60
N GLY A 139 12.57 10.35 5.45
CA GLY A 139 12.86 11.00 4.19
C GLY A 139 13.18 10.00 3.06
N GLY A 140 12.38 10.00 2.00
CA GLY A 140 12.53 9.07 0.89
C GLY A 140 12.02 7.65 1.13
N LEU A 141 11.40 7.35 2.28
CA LEU A 141 10.67 6.11 2.53
C LEU A 141 9.17 6.36 2.47
N ARG A 142 8.42 5.35 2.04
CA ARG A 142 6.96 5.28 2.13
C ARG A 142 6.51 3.86 2.42
N ILE A 143 5.32 3.71 2.97
CA ILE A 143 4.66 2.41 3.13
C ILE A 143 3.71 2.23 1.94
N ARG A 144 3.81 1.08 1.27
CA ARG A 144 2.94 0.74 0.14
C ARG A 144 2.60 -0.74 0.16
N ASP A 145 1.30 -1.03 0.16
CA ASP A 145 0.76 -2.39 0.28
C ASP A 145 1.40 -3.16 1.45
N GLY A 146 1.63 -2.45 2.59
CA GLY A 146 2.23 -2.95 3.81
C GLY A 146 3.76 -3.07 3.82
N ARG A 147 4.42 -2.75 2.72
CA ARG A 147 5.88 -2.83 2.58
C ARG A 147 6.53 -1.46 2.64
N ILE A 148 7.70 -1.40 3.26
CA ILE A 148 8.51 -0.19 3.28
C ILE A 148 9.30 -0.13 1.97
N VAL A 149 9.05 0.92 1.18
CA VAL A 149 9.69 1.12 -0.13
C VAL A 149 10.37 2.48 -0.19
N LYS A 150 11.45 2.59 -0.96
CA LYS A 150 12.10 3.89 -1.21
C LYS A 150 11.24 4.71 -2.18
N SER A 151 11.02 5.97 -1.84
CA SER A 151 10.35 6.94 -2.73
C SER A 151 11.35 7.36 -3.80
N GLY A 152 11.23 6.82 -5.03
CA GLY A 152 12.05 7.24 -6.18
C GLY A 152 11.34 8.32 -7.00
N LEU A 153 12.11 9.08 -7.82
CA LEU A 153 11.58 10.11 -8.73
C LEU A 153 10.46 9.58 -9.67
N LEU A 154 10.51 8.29 -10.02
CA LEU A 154 9.53 7.62 -10.88
C LEU A 154 8.41 6.90 -10.09
N ALA A 155 8.39 7.03 -8.76
CA ALA A 155 7.37 6.37 -7.94
C ALA A 155 5.94 6.81 -8.30
N PRO A 156 5.62 8.11 -8.51
CA PRO A 156 4.26 8.51 -8.89
C PRO A 156 3.82 7.93 -10.24
N VAL A 157 4.74 7.78 -11.20
CA VAL A 157 4.45 7.17 -12.50
C VAL A 157 4.14 5.68 -12.36
N LYS A 158 4.93 4.96 -11.55
CA LYS A 158 4.65 3.54 -11.23
C LYS A 158 3.32 3.35 -10.51
N ASP A 159 2.92 4.30 -9.65
CA ASP A 159 1.68 4.23 -8.89
C ASP A 159 0.46 4.42 -9.80
N VAL A 160 0.54 5.36 -10.76
CA VAL A 160 -0.50 5.54 -11.79
C VAL A 160 -0.61 4.28 -12.67
N LEU A 161 0.51 3.74 -13.13
CA LEU A 161 0.53 2.53 -13.98
C LEU A 161 0.01 1.28 -13.24
N ALA A 162 0.33 1.11 -11.96
CA ALA A 162 -0.14 -0.03 -11.16
C ALA A 162 -1.64 0.05 -10.82
N GLY A 163 -2.23 1.24 -10.80
CA GLY A 163 -3.67 1.45 -10.60
C GLY A 163 -4.52 1.26 -11.86
N LEU A 164 -3.89 1.22 -13.04
CA LEU A 164 -4.61 1.03 -14.30
C LEU A 164 -5.01 -0.44 -14.48
N LYS A 165 -6.29 -0.67 -14.82
CA LYS A 165 -6.73 -1.98 -15.30
C LYS A 165 -5.88 -2.36 -16.51
N VAL A 166 -5.51 -3.64 -16.63
CA VAL A 166 -4.62 -4.16 -17.72
C VAL A 166 -5.02 -3.62 -19.10
N ARG A 167 -6.33 -3.56 -19.40
CA ARG A 167 -6.85 -2.99 -20.65
C ARG A 167 -6.46 -1.52 -20.85
N SER A 168 -6.55 -0.69 -19.81
CA SER A 168 -6.21 0.74 -19.87
C SER A 168 -4.71 0.96 -20.01
N ALA A 169 -3.90 0.12 -19.37
CA ALA A 169 -2.44 0.16 -19.51
C ALA A 169 -2.00 -0.19 -20.95
N ILE A 170 -2.60 -1.22 -21.56
CA ILE A 170 -2.34 -1.60 -22.95
C ILE A 170 -2.75 -0.48 -23.91
N LEU A 171 -3.92 0.11 -23.73
CA LEU A 171 -4.39 1.21 -24.60
C LEU A 171 -3.48 2.44 -24.49
N MET A 172 -3.02 2.79 -23.28
CA MET A 172 -2.10 3.93 -23.10
C MET A 172 -0.73 3.66 -23.74
N THR A 173 -0.16 2.46 -23.58
CA THR A 173 1.10 2.12 -24.23
C THR A 173 0.97 2.13 -25.77
N MET A 174 -0.12 1.63 -26.32
CA MET A 174 -0.39 1.72 -27.77
C MET A 174 -0.52 3.17 -28.23
N ALA A 175 -1.24 4.02 -27.51
CA ALA A 175 -1.39 5.44 -27.84
C ALA A 175 -0.04 6.18 -27.85
N VAL A 176 0.81 5.94 -26.86
CA VAL A 176 2.15 6.54 -26.76
C VAL A 176 3.04 6.07 -27.93
N LEU A 177 3.04 4.77 -28.23
CA LEU A 177 3.80 4.23 -29.37
C LEU A 177 3.34 4.82 -30.70
N THR A 178 2.03 4.93 -30.91
CA THR A 178 1.46 5.55 -32.12
C THR A 178 1.88 7.01 -32.25
N ALA A 179 1.85 7.78 -31.14
CA ALA A 179 2.28 9.17 -31.15
C ALA A 179 3.78 9.33 -31.50
N ILE A 180 4.63 8.43 -30.98
CA ILE A 180 6.07 8.41 -31.32
C ILE A 180 6.29 8.12 -32.79
N VAL A 181 5.61 7.11 -33.36
CA VAL A 181 5.72 6.75 -34.78
C VAL A 181 5.24 7.89 -35.69
N MET A 182 4.11 8.53 -35.34
CA MET A 182 3.60 9.69 -36.09
C MET A 182 4.56 10.88 -36.02
N GLY A 183 5.14 11.15 -34.85
CA GLY A 183 6.13 12.22 -34.67
C GLY A 183 7.39 11.98 -35.47
N GLN A 184 7.92 10.74 -35.54
CA GLN A 184 9.05 10.38 -36.38
C GLN A 184 8.72 10.50 -37.88
N GLY A 185 7.51 10.07 -38.28
CA GLY A 185 7.04 10.22 -39.67
C GLY A 185 6.96 11.68 -40.09
N TYR A 186 6.40 12.54 -39.22
CA TYR A 186 6.33 13.99 -39.48
C TYR A 186 7.72 14.63 -39.64
N LEU A 187 8.65 14.32 -38.74
CA LEU A 187 10.03 14.80 -38.79
C LEU A 187 10.75 14.31 -40.06
N GLY A 188 10.48 13.07 -40.48
CA GLY A 188 11.01 12.50 -41.71
C GLY A 188 10.52 13.27 -42.98
N VAL A 189 9.21 13.52 -43.05
CA VAL A 189 8.61 14.28 -44.16
C VAL A 189 9.13 15.72 -44.19
N ALA A 190 9.23 16.38 -43.04
CA ALA A 190 9.76 17.75 -42.93
C ALA A 190 11.22 17.83 -43.41
N LYS A 191 12.08 16.86 -43.05
CA LYS A 191 13.48 16.78 -43.55
C LYS A 191 13.56 16.55 -45.02
N LEU A 192 12.68 15.71 -45.60
CA LEU A 192 12.62 15.45 -47.03
C LEU A 192 12.21 16.71 -47.81
N ALA A 193 11.22 17.46 -47.30
CA ALA A 193 10.78 18.72 -47.89
C ALA A 193 11.90 19.76 -47.89
N ALA A 194 12.62 19.92 -46.79
CA ALA A 194 13.76 20.82 -46.68
C ALA A 194 14.92 20.42 -47.62
N ALA A 195 15.19 19.12 -47.75
CA ALA A 195 16.23 18.61 -48.68
C ALA A 195 15.86 18.84 -50.14
N LYS A 196 14.57 18.72 -50.49
CA LYS A 196 14.07 19.02 -51.83
C LYS A 196 14.25 20.50 -52.17
N GLU A 197 13.86 21.40 -51.29
CA GLU A 197 13.99 22.85 -51.44
C GLU A 197 15.48 23.25 -51.62
N TYR A 198 16.37 22.69 -50.80
CA TYR A 198 17.81 22.91 -50.94
C TYR A 198 18.37 22.40 -52.28
N SER A 199 17.90 21.25 -52.78
CA SER A 199 18.34 20.71 -54.08
C SER A 199 17.86 21.58 -55.25
N GLU A 200 16.64 22.10 -55.19
CA GLU A 200 16.11 23.01 -56.22
C GLU A 200 16.90 24.33 -56.27
N GLU A 201 17.26 24.88 -55.11
CA GLU A 201 18.09 26.09 -55.01
C GLU A 201 19.50 25.87 -55.63
N LEU A 202 20.11 24.72 -55.37
CA LEU A 202 21.41 24.38 -55.96
C LEU A 202 21.35 24.23 -57.48
N VAL A 203 20.28 23.67 -58.06
CA VAL A 203 20.08 23.55 -59.51
C VAL A 203 19.91 24.94 -60.11
N GLN A 204 19.13 25.81 -59.52
CA GLN A 204 18.95 27.18 -60.02
C GLN A 204 20.24 28.03 -59.96
N ARG A 205 21.10 27.83 -58.97
CA ARG A 205 22.42 28.51 -58.90
C ARG A 205 23.43 28.02 -59.93
N ARG A 206 23.29 26.80 -60.45
CA ARG A 206 24.19 26.26 -61.52
C ARG A 206 23.78 26.65 -62.94
N MET A 207 22.54 27.11 -63.14
CA MET A 207 22.02 27.53 -64.43
C MET A 207 22.14 29.04 -64.69
N LYS A 208 22.68 29.80 -63.78
CA LYS A 208 23.09 31.19 -63.92
C LYS A 208 24.60 31.28 -64.09
#